data_fbcdb272b0814801d42bc9de6f99e103
#
_entry.id   fbcdb272b0814801d42bc9de6f99e103
#
_cell.length_a   1.000
_cell.length_b   1.000
_cell.length_c   1.000
_cell.angle_alpha   90.00
_cell.angle_beta   90.00
_cell.angle_gamma   90.00
#
_symmetry.space_group_name_H-M   'P 1'
#
loop_
_entity.id
_entity.type
_entity.pdbx_description
1 polymer ?
#
loop_
_entity_poly.entity_id
_entity_poly.type
_entity_poly.pdbx_seq_one_letter_code
_entity_poly.pdbx_strand_id
1 'polypeptide(L)'
;MKPYKDLEVTDEYIIREFDENIDPIELMWHRDNEDRVVEIIKPGKGWKFQFENELPWDLEPNLLICILRHEWHRVIKGEGKLVIKINKD
;
A
#
# COMPACT_ATOMS: atom_id res chain seq x y z
N MET A 1 -8.13 2.91 -14.94
CA MET A 1 -7.73 1.55 -14.48
C MET A 1 -7.15 1.65 -13.09
N LYS A 2 -7.55 0.75 -12.20
CA LYS A 2 -7.01 0.75 -10.84
C LYS A 2 -5.58 0.24 -10.84
N PRO A 3 -4.68 0.83 -10.04
CA PRO A 3 -3.29 0.41 -9.97
C PRO A 3 -3.07 -0.91 -9.22
N TYR A 4 -4.14 -1.58 -8.82
CA TYR A 4 -4.09 -2.75 -7.97
C TYR A 4 -5.25 -3.69 -8.26
N LYS A 5 -5.15 -4.90 -7.74
CA LYS A 5 -6.21 -5.90 -7.80
C LYS A 5 -6.56 -6.34 -6.37
N ASP A 6 -7.83 -6.30 -6.02
CA ASP A 6 -8.28 -6.79 -4.72
C ASP A 6 -8.52 -8.30 -4.82
N LEU A 7 -7.72 -9.07 -4.10
CA LEU A 7 -7.79 -10.52 -4.09
C LEU A 7 -8.90 -11.03 -3.18
N GLU A 8 -9.17 -10.30 -2.11
CA GLU A 8 -10.20 -10.64 -1.15
C GLU A 8 -10.73 -9.36 -0.51
N VAL A 9 -12.05 -9.26 -0.39
CA VAL A 9 -12.71 -8.13 0.26
C VAL A 9 -13.71 -8.68 1.26
N THR A 10 -13.56 -8.30 2.53
CA THR A 10 -14.49 -8.67 3.60
C THR A 10 -14.94 -7.41 4.33
N ASP A 11 -15.82 -7.55 5.30
CA ASP A 11 -16.23 -6.42 6.15
C ASP A 11 -15.10 -5.93 7.05
N GLU A 12 -14.08 -6.77 7.27
CA GLU A 12 -13.00 -6.49 8.21
C GLU A 12 -11.70 -6.08 7.53
N TYR A 13 -11.44 -6.54 6.31
CA TYR A 13 -10.17 -6.26 5.63
C TYR A 13 -10.27 -6.39 4.11
N ILE A 14 -9.23 -5.90 3.44
CA ILE A 14 -9.02 -6.06 2.00
C ILE A 14 -7.62 -6.62 1.81
N ILE A 15 -7.48 -7.68 1.00
CA ILE A 15 -6.17 -8.15 0.53
C ILE A 15 -5.98 -7.58 -0.87
N ARG A 16 -4.93 -6.80 -1.04
CA ARG A 16 -4.69 -6.03 -2.27
C ARG A 16 -3.32 -6.36 -2.85
N GLU A 17 -3.29 -6.56 -4.16
CA GLU A 17 -2.06 -6.89 -4.88
C GLU A 17 -1.70 -5.78 -5.86
N PHE A 18 -0.44 -5.37 -5.84
CA PHE A 18 0.15 -4.44 -6.82
C PHE A 18 1.12 -5.22 -7.70
N ASP A 19 1.04 -5.02 -9.02
CA ASP A 19 1.90 -5.69 -9.98
C ASP A 19 3.07 -4.80 -10.37
N GLU A 20 4.23 -5.38 -10.62
CA GLU A 20 5.43 -4.63 -11.02
C GLU A 20 5.28 -3.95 -12.39
N ASN A 21 4.32 -4.38 -13.19
CA ASN A 21 4.08 -3.81 -14.52
C ASN A 21 3.18 -2.58 -14.48
N ILE A 22 2.76 -2.16 -13.29
CA ILE A 22 1.92 -0.97 -13.16
C ILE A 22 2.70 0.27 -13.59
N ASP A 23 2.02 1.20 -14.26
CA ASP A 23 2.62 2.49 -14.60
C ASP A 23 2.80 3.29 -13.30
N PRO A 24 4.03 3.75 -12.98
CA PRO A 24 4.26 4.51 -11.75
C PRO A 24 3.35 5.73 -11.58
N ILE A 25 2.86 6.30 -12.67
CA ILE A 25 1.95 7.45 -12.59
C ILE A 25 0.62 7.09 -11.91
N GLU A 26 0.26 5.80 -11.91
CA GLU A 26 -0.94 5.33 -11.22
C GLU A 26 -0.76 5.28 -9.70
N LEU A 27 0.49 5.37 -9.22
CA LEU A 27 0.83 5.32 -7.80
C LEU A 27 1.09 6.73 -7.27
N MET A 28 0.11 7.62 -7.45
CA MET A 28 0.23 9.02 -7.07
C MET A 28 0.01 9.22 -5.57
N TRP A 29 0.46 10.37 -5.08
CA TRP A 29 0.13 10.82 -3.74
C TRP A 29 -1.38 10.84 -3.57
N HIS A 30 -1.87 10.27 -2.47
CA HIS A 30 -3.30 10.28 -2.16
C HIS A 30 -3.51 10.29 -0.64
N ARG A 31 -4.76 10.50 -0.25
CA ARG A 31 -5.17 10.45 1.16
C ARG A 31 -6.51 9.75 1.24
N ASP A 32 -6.77 9.14 2.37
CA ASP A 32 -8.02 8.43 2.64
C ASP A 32 -8.87 9.20 3.63
N ASN A 33 -10.16 8.92 3.64
CA ASN A 33 -11.10 9.54 4.58
C ASN A 33 -11.23 8.76 5.89
N GLU A 34 -10.51 7.67 6.02
CA GLU A 34 -10.57 6.80 7.19
C GLU A 34 -9.16 6.43 7.66
N ASP A 35 -9.03 6.17 8.96
CA ASP A 35 -7.81 5.61 9.49
C ASP A 35 -7.67 4.17 8.99
N ARG A 36 -6.44 3.75 8.68
CA ARG A 36 -6.18 2.39 8.20
C ARG A 36 -4.94 1.83 8.84
N VAL A 37 -4.95 0.51 9.06
CA VAL A 37 -3.75 -0.22 9.44
C VAL A 37 -3.45 -1.17 8.29
N VAL A 38 -2.26 -1.04 7.72
CA VAL A 38 -1.83 -1.83 6.58
C VAL A 38 -0.74 -2.79 7.03
N GLU A 39 -0.94 -4.06 6.73
CA GLU A 39 0.05 -5.10 6.98
C GLU A 39 0.67 -5.56 5.68
N ILE A 40 1.99 -5.66 5.64
CA ILE A 40 2.71 -6.12 4.45
C ILE A 40 2.74 -7.65 4.46
N ILE A 41 2.05 -8.28 3.50
CA ILE A 41 1.99 -9.74 3.38
C ILE A 41 3.15 -10.25 2.53
N LYS A 42 3.31 -9.70 1.32
CA LYS A 42 4.43 -10.00 0.43
C LYS A 42 5.03 -8.69 -0.04
N PRO A 43 6.27 -8.40 0.36
CA PRO A 43 6.85 -7.08 0.07
C PRO A 43 7.37 -6.91 -1.37
N GLY A 44 7.43 -7.98 -2.16
CA GLY A 44 8.12 -7.90 -3.43
C GLY A 44 9.59 -7.56 -3.21
N LYS A 45 10.18 -6.79 -4.11
CA LYS A 45 11.57 -6.37 -3.99
C LYS A 45 11.68 -4.89 -4.32
N GLY A 46 12.17 -4.11 -3.37
CA GLY A 46 12.39 -2.68 -3.58
C GLY A 46 11.14 -1.80 -3.57
N TRP A 47 9.99 -2.35 -3.25
CA TRP A 47 8.80 -1.54 -3.04
C TRP A 47 8.97 -0.72 -1.78
N LYS A 48 8.49 0.53 -1.81
CA LYS A 48 8.60 1.46 -0.67
C LYS A 48 7.26 2.13 -0.40
N PHE A 49 7.13 2.63 0.83
CA PHE A 49 5.99 3.43 1.24
C PHE A 49 6.51 4.78 1.71
N GLN A 50 5.78 5.85 1.45
CA GLN A 50 6.21 7.18 1.84
C GLN A 50 5.05 8.04 2.30
N PHE A 51 5.19 8.61 3.50
CA PHE A 51 4.35 9.73 3.94
C PHE A 51 4.92 11.04 3.40
N GLU A 52 4.05 12.03 3.23
CA GLU A 52 4.46 13.38 2.87
C GLU A 52 5.45 13.92 3.90
N ASN A 53 6.51 14.56 3.44
CA ASN A 53 7.56 15.16 4.28
C ASN A 53 8.44 14.15 5.03
N GLU A 54 8.42 12.88 4.63
CA GLU A 54 9.28 11.85 5.19
C GLU A 54 10.06 11.15 4.09
N LEU A 55 11.14 10.48 4.48
CA LEU A 55 11.87 9.62 3.57
C LEU A 55 11.08 8.32 3.33
N PRO A 56 11.22 7.70 2.15
CA PRO A 56 10.55 6.43 1.89
C PRO A 56 11.00 5.32 2.84
N TRP A 57 10.07 4.45 3.19
CA TRP A 57 10.32 3.27 4.02
C TRP A 57 10.46 2.05 3.12
N ASP A 58 11.44 1.20 3.39
CA ASP A 58 11.51 -0.11 2.77
C ASP A 58 10.39 -0.98 3.34
N LEU A 59 9.73 -1.76 2.48
CA LEU A 59 8.67 -2.66 2.91
C LEU A 59 9.24 -4.03 3.23
N GLU A 60 8.89 -4.55 4.40
CA GLU A 60 9.33 -5.85 4.90
C GLU A 60 8.10 -6.69 5.28
N PRO A 61 8.23 -8.04 5.27
CA PRO A 61 7.12 -8.90 5.68
C PRO A 61 6.69 -8.58 7.12
N ASN A 62 5.39 -8.58 7.34
CA ASN A 62 4.78 -8.34 8.66
C ASN A 62 4.90 -6.91 9.18
N LEU A 63 5.44 -5.99 8.39
CA LEU A 63 5.46 -4.58 8.77
C LEU A 63 4.02 -4.06 8.86
N LEU A 64 3.72 -3.33 9.92
CA LEU A 64 2.43 -2.67 10.11
C LEU A 64 2.61 -1.17 9.92
N ILE A 65 1.77 -0.58 9.10
CA ILE A 65 1.79 0.86 8.82
C ILE A 65 0.45 1.45 9.23
N CYS A 66 0.46 2.38 10.17
CA CYS A 66 -0.75 3.09 10.58
C CYS A 66 -0.87 4.36 9.75
N ILE A 67 -1.92 4.45 8.95
CA ILE A 67 -2.18 5.60 8.09
C ILE A 67 -3.41 6.31 8.63
N LEU A 68 -3.22 7.49 9.19
CA LEU A 68 -4.31 8.29 9.70
C LEU A 68 -5.08 8.94 8.55
N ARG A 69 -6.36 9.15 8.74
CA ARG A 69 -7.18 9.82 7.73
C ARG A 69 -6.57 11.16 7.36
N HIS A 70 -6.68 11.50 6.08
CA HIS A 70 -6.19 12.75 5.51
C HIS A 70 -4.67 12.89 5.46
N GLU A 71 -3.90 11.86 5.86
CA GLU A 71 -2.45 11.86 5.66
C GLU A 71 -2.11 11.54 4.20
N TRP A 72 -1.33 12.40 3.58
CA TRP A 72 -0.85 12.16 2.22
C TRP A 72 0.23 11.09 2.23
N HIS A 73 0.08 10.11 1.36
CA HIS A 73 1.02 8.98 1.26
C HIS A 73 1.02 8.40 -0.14
N ARG A 74 2.03 7.59 -0.41
CA ARG A 74 2.11 6.87 -1.69
C ARG A 74 2.92 5.59 -1.54
N VAL A 75 2.75 4.69 -2.52
CA VAL A 75 3.58 3.50 -2.70
C VAL A 75 4.54 3.79 -3.84
N ILE A 76 5.80 3.41 -3.66
CA ILE A 76 6.82 3.55 -4.70
C ILE A 76 7.08 2.16 -5.27
N LYS A 77 6.97 2.05 -6.58
CA LYS A 77 7.05 0.79 -7.31
C LYS A 77 8.40 0.11 -7.13
N GLY A 78 8.36 -1.22 -6.95
CA GLY A 78 9.53 -2.08 -6.95
C GLY A 78 9.40 -3.16 -8.01
N GLU A 79 9.98 -4.32 -7.74
CA GLU A 79 9.93 -5.51 -8.60
C GLU A 79 9.10 -6.60 -7.94
N GLY A 80 8.49 -7.47 -8.76
CA GLY A 80 7.60 -8.50 -8.28
C GLY A 80 6.29 -7.92 -7.77
N LYS A 81 5.50 -8.74 -7.13
CA LYS A 81 4.19 -8.33 -6.63
C LYS A 81 4.27 -7.90 -5.18
N LEU A 82 3.61 -6.79 -4.88
CA LEU A 82 3.41 -6.33 -3.52
C LEU A 82 2.00 -6.74 -3.09
N VAL A 83 1.89 -7.48 -1.99
CA VAL A 83 0.58 -7.86 -1.43
C VAL A 83 0.47 -7.27 -0.04
N ILE A 84 -0.62 -6.56 0.20
CA ILE A 84 -0.88 -5.91 1.48
C ILE A 84 -2.26 -6.33 1.99
N LYS A 85 -2.44 -6.24 3.31
CA LYS A 85 -3.74 -6.38 3.96
C LYS A 85 -4.11 -5.05 4.58
N ILE A 86 -5.23 -4.49 4.13
CA ILE A 86 -5.76 -3.24 4.65
C ILE A 86 -6.84 -3.60 5.66
N ASN A 87 -6.58 -3.35 6.94
CA ASN A 87 -7.56 -3.61 7.98
C ASN A 87 -8.53 -2.43 8.09
N LYS A 88 -9.81 -2.75 8.09
CA LYS A 88 -10.88 -1.76 8.27
C LYS A 88 -11.21 -1.66 9.75
N ASP A 89 -11.52 -0.49 10.20
CA ASP A 89 -11.98 -0.29 11.57
C ASP A 89 -13.47 -0.54 11.70
#